data_743912b8b9c7b3b7ab17a5fa1d25c713
#
_entry.id   743912b8b9c7b3b7ab17a5fa1d25c713
#
_cell.length_a   1.000
_cell.length_b   1.000
_cell.length_c   1.000
_cell.angle_alpha   90.00
_cell.angle_beta   90.00
_cell.angle_gamma   90.00
#
_symmetry.space_group_name_H-M   'P 1'
#
loop_
_entity.id
_entity.type
_entity.pdbx_description
1 polymer ?
#
loop_
_entity_poly.entity_id
_entity_poly.type
_entity_poly.pdbx_seq_one_letter_code
_entity_poly.pdbx_strand_id
1 'polypeptide(L)'
;TTLKACGKPTMPSENEWNNWLQEVRKEALDIGISDKSVSLYLSDVKPQKKIILRDRCQPESTITLKEYLYYRVDKSRIVAGNNMLKEYDGLLLEISNFFGIQPRFIIAVLGMESFYGRNQGKIDTITAVTTLAFDRRRSDFYRKQLFAALRILDDGLVPSGQLIGSWGGAVGMTQMIPTTFIESAYDWD
;
A
#
# COMPACT_ATOMS: atom_id res chain seq x y z
N THR A 1 20.17 14.39 5.43
CA THR A 1 20.11 13.61 6.67
C THR A 1 20.50 12.19 6.36
N THR A 2 21.56 11.72 6.97
CA THR A 2 22.35 10.53 6.64
C THR A 2 21.59 9.25 6.99
N LEU A 3 21.37 8.36 6.01
CA LEU A 3 20.93 6.96 6.10
C LEU A 3 21.84 6.05 6.99
N LYS A 4 22.50 6.60 7.98
CA LYS A 4 23.56 5.93 8.76
C LYS A 4 23.08 4.93 9.83
N ALA A 5 21.79 4.83 10.10
CA ALA A 5 21.27 3.96 11.18
C ALA A 5 20.48 2.73 10.72
N CYS A 6 20.26 2.58 9.43
CA CYS A 6 19.49 1.46 8.91
C CYS A 6 20.43 0.27 8.66
N GLY A 7 20.28 -0.78 9.44
CA GLY A 7 21.05 -2.01 9.24
C GLY A 7 21.02 -2.47 7.78
N LYS A 8 22.15 -2.93 7.26
CA LYS A 8 22.20 -3.47 5.88
C LYS A 8 21.32 -4.73 5.82
N PRO A 9 20.26 -4.77 4.99
CA PRO A 9 19.47 -5.97 4.85
C PRO A 9 20.30 -7.05 4.15
N THR A 10 20.29 -8.24 4.69
CA THR A 10 20.79 -9.43 4.01
C THR A 10 19.70 -9.91 3.07
N MET A 11 20.00 -10.00 1.80
CA MET A 11 19.09 -10.58 0.81
C MET A 11 19.16 -12.11 0.91
N PRO A 12 18.02 -12.82 0.70
CA PRO A 12 18.06 -14.28 0.64
C PRO A 12 18.91 -14.78 -0.52
N SER A 13 19.46 -15.97 -0.37
CA SER A 13 19.90 -16.74 -1.53
C SER A 13 18.71 -17.12 -2.41
N GLU A 14 18.97 -17.43 -3.67
CA GLU A 14 17.91 -17.82 -4.61
C GLU A 14 17.16 -19.07 -4.11
N ASN A 15 17.88 -20.04 -3.54
CA ASN A 15 17.28 -21.25 -2.99
C ASN A 15 16.36 -20.96 -1.79
N GLU A 16 16.80 -20.11 -0.85
CA GLU A 16 15.97 -19.72 0.30
C GLU A 16 14.69 -19.01 -0.15
N TRP A 17 14.81 -18.09 -1.12
CA TRP A 17 13.66 -17.39 -1.66
C TRP A 17 12.68 -18.35 -2.35
N ASN A 18 13.17 -19.22 -3.22
CA ASN A 18 12.35 -20.16 -3.98
C ASN A 18 11.64 -21.17 -3.07
N ASN A 19 12.31 -21.70 -2.06
CA ASN A 19 11.71 -22.63 -1.10
C ASN A 19 10.58 -21.94 -0.32
N TRP A 20 10.84 -20.76 0.22
CA TRP A 20 9.82 -19.98 0.92
C TRP A 20 8.64 -19.62 -0.01
N LEU A 21 8.91 -19.25 -1.26
CA LEU A 21 7.87 -18.92 -2.23
C LEU A 21 6.99 -20.13 -2.58
N GLN A 22 7.54 -21.34 -2.58
CA GLN A 22 6.74 -22.57 -2.74
C GLN A 22 5.76 -22.78 -1.57
N GLU A 23 6.21 -22.51 -0.34
CA GLU A 23 5.33 -22.57 0.84
C GLU A 23 4.20 -21.53 0.73
N VAL A 24 4.52 -20.31 0.31
CA VAL A 24 3.53 -19.24 0.09
C VAL A 24 2.51 -19.62 -0.98
N ARG A 25 2.97 -20.21 -2.09
CA ARG A 25 2.07 -20.66 -3.17
C ARG A 25 1.10 -21.73 -2.69
N LYS A 26 1.61 -22.72 -1.95
CA LYS A 26 0.77 -23.75 -1.36
C LYS A 26 -0.27 -23.18 -0.43
N GLU A 27 0.12 -22.30 0.49
CA GLU A 27 -0.81 -21.64 1.41
C GLU A 27 -1.85 -20.79 0.66
N ALA A 28 -1.46 -20.09 -0.40
CA ALA A 28 -2.39 -19.33 -1.22
C ALA A 28 -3.47 -20.22 -1.86
N LEU A 29 -3.08 -21.39 -2.38
CA LEU A 29 -4.01 -22.38 -2.90
C LEU A 29 -4.91 -22.96 -1.80
N ASP A 30 -4.34 -23.29 -0.64
CA ASP A 30 -5.07 -23.86 0.51
C ASP A 30 -6.16 -22.91 1.03
N ILE A 31 -5.96 -21.58 0.93
CA ILE A 31 -6.97 -20.57 1.28
C ILE A 31 -7.91 -20.19 0.12
N GLY A 32 -7.85 -20.93 -1.00
CA GLY A 32 -8.77 -20.81 -2.12
C GLY A 32 -8.47 -19.69 -3.12
N ILE A 33 -7.22 -19.24 -3.23
CA ILE A 33 -6.78 -18.40 -4.36
C ILE A 33 -6.55 -19.30 -5.55
N SER A 34 -7.00 -18.91 -6.75
CA SER A 34 -6.91 -19.76 -7.94
C SER A 34 -5.47 -20.06 -8.35
N ASP A 35 -5.23 -21.25 -8.88
CA ASP A 35 -3.93 -21.65 -9.44
C ASP A 35 -3.47 -20.69 -10.54
N LYS A 36 -4.40 -20.17 -11.33
CA LYS A 36 -4.12 -19.15 -12.34
C LYS A 36 -3.48 -17.92 -11.74
N SER A 37 -4.05 -17.36 -10.67
CA SER A 37 -3.53 -16.16 -10.01
C SER A 37 -2.23 -16.42 -9.28
N VAL A 38 -2.11 -17.56 -8.57
CA VAL A 38 -0.86 -17.98 -7.93
C VAL A 38 0.26 -18.11 -8.95
N SER A 39 0.01 -18.77 -10.09
CA SER A 39 0.99 -18.92 -11.16
C SER A 39 1.33 -17.59 -11.82
N LEU A 40 0.34 -16.73 -12.08
CA LEU A 40 0.57 -15.45 -12.75
C LEU A 40 1.37 -14.47 -11.90
N TYR A 41 1.05 -14.35 -10.61
CA TYR A 41 1.58 -13.28 -9.77
C TYR A 41 2.78 -13.69 -8.91
N LEU A 42 3.00 -15.00 -8.69
CA LEU A 42 4.11 -15.48 -7.86
C LEU A 42 5.19 -16.25 -8.64
N SER A 43 5.11 -16.38 -9.98
CA SER A 43 6.11 -17.12 -10.77
C SER A 43 7.47 -16.40 -10.81
N ASP A 44 7.46 -15.09 -11.08
CA ASP A 44 8.66 -14.31 -11.35
C ASP A 44 8.96 -13.23 -10.32
N VAL A 45 8.21 -13.20 -9.19
CA VAL A 45 8.41 -12.22 -8.14
C VAL A 45 9.79 -12.41 -7.48
N LYS A 46 10.53 -11.29 -7.37
CA LYS A 46 11.87 -11.27 -6.79
C LYS A 46 11.95 -10.29 -5.63
N PRO A 47 12.68 -10.61 -4.56
CA PRO A 47 12.81 -9.72 -3.40
C PRO A 47 13.55 -8.45 -3.77
N GLN A 48 13.04 -7.31 -3.29
CA GLN A 48 13.57 -5.99 -3.61
C GLN A 48 14.29 -5.37 -2.40
N LYS A 49 15.62 -5.32 -2.45
CA LYS A 49 16.46 -4.71 -1.39
C LYS A 49 16.02 -3.30 -1.02
N LYS A 50 15.61 -2.49 -2.01
CA LYS A 50 15.16 -1.11 -1.80
C LYS A 50 13.90 -1.02 -0.92
N ILE A 51 13.01 -2.01 -1.01
CA ILE A 51 11.79 -2.09 -0.20
C ILE A 51 12.15 -2.35 1.25
N ILE A 52 12.99 -3.36 1.51
CA ILE A 52 13.46 -3.67 2.88
C ILE A 52 14.19 -2.48 3.50
N LEU A 53 15.03 -1.78 2.73
CA LEU A 53 15.71 -0.59 3.22
C LEU A 53 14.72 0.52 3.61
N ARG A 54 13.68 0.76 2.83
CA ARG A 54 12.65 1.75 3.16
C ARG A 54 11.86 1.36 4.41
N ASP A 55 11.55 0.08 4.59
CA ASP A 55 10.87 -0.40 5.79
C ASP A 55 11.72 -0.21 7.06
N ARG A 56 13.03 -0.39 6.96
CA ARG A 56 13.95 -0.21 8.09
C ARG A 56 14.31 1.24 8.38
N CYS A 57 14.21 2.12 7.36
CA CYS A 57 14.64 3.52 7.41
C CYS A 57 13.45 4.48 7.32
N GLN A 58 12.48 4.34 8.21
CA GLN A 58 11.31 5.24 8.24
C GLN A 58 11.69 6.57 8.93
N PRO A 59 11.83 7.67 8.20
CA PRO A 59 12.21 8.97 8.79
C PRO A 59 11.14 9.52 9.73
N GLU A 60 9.88 9.14 9.54
CA GLU A 60 8.74 9.58 10.35
C GLU A 60 8.89 9.22 11.84
N SER A 61 9.67 8.20 12.17
CA SER A 61 9.96 7.82 13.56
C SER A 61 10.96 8.73 14.25
N THR A 62 11.59 9.66 13.54
CA THR A 62 12.71 10.48 14.02
C THR A 62 12.48 11.98 13.99
N ILE A 63 11.39 12.43 13.37
CA ILE A 63 11.03 13.85 13.25
C ILE A 63 10.00 14.25 14.31
N THR A 64 10.03 15.52 14.74
CA THR A 64 9.04 16.07 15.65
C THR A 64 7.69 16.31 14.95
N LEU A 65 6.59 16.38 15.70
CA LEU A 65 5.27 16.73 15.16
C LEU A 65 5.30 18.06 14.39
N LYS A 66 6.03 19.05 14.89
CA LYS A 66 6.16 20.37 14.24
C LYS A 66 6.83 20.26 12.87
N GLU A 67 7.90 19.50 12.76
CA GLU A 67 8.59 19.23 11.49
C GLU A 67 7.68 18.43 10.55
N TYR A 68 7.01 17.39 11.05
CA TYR A 68 6.05 16.61 10.28
C TYR A 68 4.97 17.51 9.67
N LEU A 69 4.30 18.35 10.48
CA LEU A 69 3.28 19.27 10.02
C LEU A 69 3.81 20.30 9.02
N TYR A 70 5.01 20.82 9.24
CA TYR A 70 5.65 21.78 8.33
C TYR A 70 5.85 21.20 6.92
N TYR A 71 6.24 19.94 6.82
CA TYR A 71 6.44 19.26 5.52
C TYR A 71 5.16 18.69 4.91
N ARG A 72 4.17 18.35 5.73
CA ARG A 72 2.95 17.69 5.27
C ARG A 72 1.76 18.62 5.07
N VAL A 73 1.76 19.79 5.71
CA VAL A 73 0.66 20.77 5.61
C VAL A 73 1.20 22.06 5.00
N ASP A 74 1.56 21.99 3.72
CA ASP A 74 2.03 23.13 2.96
C ASP A 74 0.89 23.88 2.25
N LYS A 75 1.16 25.13 1.83
CA LYS A 75 0.18 26.00 1.17
C LYS A 75 -0.38 25.36 -0.11
N SER A 76 0.44 24.65 -0.88
CA SER A 76 0.01 24.04 -2.14
C SER A 76 -1.02 22.93 -1.91
N ARG A 77 -0.81 22.14 -0.86
CA ARG A 77 -1.74 21.08 -0.46
C ARG A 77 -3.07 21.66 0.05
N ILE A 78 -3.02 22.73 0.85
CA ILE A 78 -4.23 23.42 1.32
C ILE A 78 -5.04 23.98 0.14
N VAL A 79 -4.37 24.65 -0.81
CA VAL A 79 -5.04 25.21 -2.00
C VAL A 79 -5.65 24.09 -2.85
N ALA A 80 -4.92 23.00 -3.10
CA ALA A 80 -5.43 21.86 -3.85
C ALA A 80 -6.66 21.22 -3.16
N GLY A 81 -6.63 21.05 -1.85
CA GLY A 81 -7.75 20.50 -1.08
C GLY A 81 -9.00 21.40 -1.13
N ASN A 82 -8.81 22.72 -1.01
CA ASN A 82 -9.93 23.66 -1.14
C ASN A 82 -10.54 23.67 -2.54
N ASN A 83 -9.73 23.45 -3.58
CA ASN A 83 -10.24 23.32 -4.95
C ASN A 83 -11.04 22.03 -5.11
N MET A 84 -10.54 20.88 -4.61
CA MET A 84 -11.28 19.62 -4.63
C MET A 84 -12.59 19.69 -3.84
N LEU A 85 -12.61 20.35 -2.68
CA LEU A 85 -13.85 20.56 -1.93
C LEU A 85 -14.93 21.27 -2.75
N LYS A 86 -14.54 22.20 -3.61
CA LYS A 86 -15.47 22.92 -4.50
C LYS A 86 -15.85 22.12 -5.74
N GLU A 87 -14.86 21.45 -6.34
CA GLU A 87 -15.03 20.69 -7.57
C GLU A 87 -15.94 19.48 -7.37
N TYR A 88 -15.80 18.79 -6.24
CA TYR A 88 -16.55 17.57 -5.90
C TYR A 88 -17.61 17.78 -4.82
N ASP A 89 -18.12 19.01 -4.64
CA ASP A 89 -19.03 19.38 -3.54
C ASP A 89 -20.26 18.46 -3.48
N GLY A 90 -20.92 18.22 -4.62
CA GLY A 90 -22.09 17.36 -4.70
C GLY A 90 -21.80 15.92 -4.28
N LEU A 91 -20.77 15.29 -4.86
CA LEU A 91 -20.35 13.93 -4.53
C LEU A 91 -19.93 13.80 -3.06
N LEU A 92 -19.15 14.76 -2.58
CA LEU A 92 -18.69 14.77 -1.18
C LEU A 92 -19.86 14.94 -0.20
N LEU A 93 -20.91 15.69 -0.58
CA LEU A 93 -22.10 15.82 0.24
C LEU A 93 -22.91 14.52 0.30
N GLU A 94 -23.03 13.79 -0.82
CA GLU A 94 -23.68 12.49 -0.86
C GLU A 94 -22.96 11.48 0.02
N ILE A 95 -21.63 11.35 -0.12
CA ILE A 95 -20.78 10.50 0.71
C ILE A 95 -20.89 10.90 2.19
N SER A 96 -20.85 12.21 2.46
CA SER A 96 -20.98 12.75 3.81
C SER A 96 -22.30 12.36 4.47
N ASN A 97 -23.40 12.48 3.75
CA ASN A 97 -24.72 12.11 4.25
C ASN A 97 -24.86 10.59 4.49
N PHE A 98 -24.27 9.78 3.63
CA PHE A 98 -24.32 8.33 3.75
C PHE A 98 -23.48 7.79 4.91
N PHE A 99 -22.24 8.25 5.02
CA PHE A 99 -21.30 7.78 6.04
C PHE A 99 -21.25 8.62 7.32
N GLY A 100 -21.90 9.77 7.38
CA GLY A 100 -21.84 10.69 8.52
C GLY A 100 -20.48 11.37 8.68
N ILE A 101 -19.67 11.48 7.64
CA ILE A 101 -18.32 12.03 7.65
C ILE A 101 -18.28 13.38 6.94
N GLN A 102 -17.78 14.41 7.60
CA GLN A 102 -17.70 15.74 6.97
C GLN A 102 -16.72 15.73 5.79
N PRO A 103 -17.05 16.38 4.64
CA PRO A 103 -16.23 16.44 3.43
C PRO A 103 -14.76 16.81 3.67
N ARG A 104 -14.52 17.74 4.60
CA ARG A 104 -13.16 18.20 4.94
C ARG A 104 -12.24 17.07 5.42
N PHE A 105 -12.77 16.07 6.11
CA PHE A 105 -11.94 14.93 6.57
C PHE A 105 -11.59 13.99 5.42
N ILE A 106 -12.52 13.75 4.49
CA ILE A 106 -12.28 12.96 3.28
C ILE A 106 -11.14 13.60 2.48
N ILE A 107 -11.25 14.90 2.21
CA ILE A 107 -10.24 15.66 1.46
C ILE A 107 -8.90 15.73 2.22
N ALA A 108 -8.92 15.87 3.55
CA ALA A 108 -7.70 15.87 4.34
C ALA A 108 -6.95 14.54 4.24
N VAL A 109 -7.65 13.41 4.31
CA VAL A 109 -7.05 12.08 4.12
C VAL A 109 -6.42 11.97 2.73
N LEU A 110 -7.15 12.28 1.65
CA LEU A 110 -6.61 12.25 0.29
C LEU A 110 -5.38 13.15 0.12
N GLY A 111 -5.39 14.31 0.77
CA GLY A 111 -4.26 15.24 0.77
C GLY A 111 -3.04 14.69 1.50
N MET A 112 -3.21 14.07 2.64
CA MET A 112 -2.12 13.53 3.46
C MET A 112 -1.53 12.26 2.85
N GLU A 113 -2.36 11.35 2.37
CA GLU A 113 -1.94 10.05 1.89
C GLU A 113 -1.25 10.09 0.53
N SER A 114 -1.85 10.76 -0.45
CA SER A 114 -1.36 10.70 -1.82
C SER A 114 -1.17 12.06 -2.50
N PHE A 115 -1.33 13.17 -1.78
CA PHE A 115 -1.41 14.50 -2.37
C PHE A 115 -2.46 14.54 -3.49
N TYR A 116 -3.68 14.11 -3.13
CA TYR A 116 -4.82 14.06 -4.05
C TYR A 116 -4.56 13.21 -5.30
N GLY A 117 -3.99 12.03 -5.11
CA GLY A 117 -3.68 11.08 -6.16
C GLY A 117 -2.40 11.32 -6.94
N ARG A 118 -1.65 12.42 -6.67
CA ARG A 118 -0.38 12.71 -7.38
C ARG A 118 0.77 11.78 -6.97
N ASN A 119 0.71 11.22 -5.77
CA ASN A 119 1.76 10.40 -5.17
C ASN A 119 1.20 9.06 -4.66
N GLN A 120 0.62 8.25 -5.53
CA GLN A 120 0.05 6.95 -5.16
C GLN A 120 1.09 5.82 -5.04
N GLY A 121 2.34 6.09 -5.40
CA GLY A 121 3.39 5.08 -5.51
C GLY A 121 3.53 4.56 -6.95
N LYS A 122 4.58 3.73 -7.16
CA LYS A 122 4.92 3.18 -8.49
C LYS A 122 5.48 1.76 -8.38
N ILE A 123 5.20 1.08 -7.28
CA ILE A 123 5.73 -0.26 -7.01
C ILE A 123 4.57 -1.23 -7.16
N ASP A 124 4.82 -2.33 -7.87
CA ASP A 124 3.91 -3.45 -7.92
C ASP A 124 3.64 -3.96 -6.50
N THR A 125 2.36 -4.01 -6.11
CA THR A 125 1.98 -4.29 -4.72
C THR A 125 2.31 -5.73 -4.35
N ILE A 126 2.18 -6.70 -5.26
CA ILE A 126 2.58 -8.09 -5.00
C ILE A 126 4.07 -8.14 -4.69
N THR A 127 4.91 -7.50 -5.50
CA THR A 127 6.36 -7.44 -5.25
C THR A 127 6.68 -6.79 -3.90
N ALA A 128 5.98 -5.70 -3.55
CA ALA A 128 6.19 -4.99 -2.28
C ALA A 128 5.88 -5.88 -1.08
N VAL A 129 4.65 -6.42 -1.03
CA VAL A 129 4.19 -7.21 0.12
C VAL A 129 4.86 -8.58 0.21
N THR A 130 5.20 -9.22 -0.92
CA THR A 130 5.96 -10.48 -0.94
C THR A 130 7.37 -10.28 -0.39
N THR A 131 8.05 -9.19 -0.79
CA THR A 131 9.37 -8.85 -0.26
C THR A 131 9.34 -8.66 1.25
N LEU A 132 8.34 -7.93 1.76
CA LEU A 132 8.20 -7.64 3.19
C LEU A 132 7.64 -8.81 4.00
N ALA A 133 6.86 -9.70 3.39
CA ALA A 133 6.43 -10.96 3.99
C ALA A 133 7.59 -11.93 4.23
N PHE A 134 8.59 -11.89 3.35
CA PHE A 134 9.82 -12.66 3.55
C PHE A 134 10.71 -12.06 4.64
N ASP A 135 10.78 -10.73 4.77
CA ASP A 135 11.63 -10.07 5.78
C ASP A 135 11.07 -10.30 7.20
N ARG A 136 11.89 -10.88 8.08
CA ARG A 136 11.46 -11.33 9.43
C ARG A 136 10.87 -10.26 10.33
N ARG A 137 11.07 -8.99 10.02
CA ARG A 137 10.69 -7.88 10.91
C ARG A 137 9.17 -7.79 11.15
N ARG A 138 8.36 -7.95 10.10
CA ARG A 138 6.90 -7.88 10.14
C ARG A 138 6.27 -8.94 9.22
N SER A 139 6.88 -10.12 9.15
CA SER A 139 6.49 -11.17 8.21
C SER A 139 5.02 -11.54 8.29
N ASP A 140 4.48 -11.76 9.47
CA ASP A 140 3.08 -12.17 9.65
C ASP A 140 2.08 -11.11 9.18
N PHE A 141 2.39 -9.83 9.45
CA PHE A 141 1.58 -8.73 8.96
C PHE A 141 1.58 -8.67 7.43
N TYR A 142 2.77 -8.73 6.81
CA TYR A 142 2.87 -8.64 5.36
C TYR A 142 2.41 -9.91 4.63
N ARG A 143 2.48 -11.06 5.28
CA ARG A 143 1.89 -12.29 4.75
C ARG A 143 0.37 -12.17 4.58
N LYS A 144 -0.32 -11.57 5.55
CA LYS A 144 -1.75 -11.23 5.43
C LYS A 144 -2.01 -10.24 4.28
N GLN A 145 -1.16 -9.22 4.14
CA GLN A 145 -1.28 -8.27 3.03
C GLN A 145 -1.06 -8.93 1.67
N LEU A 146 -0.13 -9.88 1.58
CA LEU A 146 0.13 -10.63 0.35
C LEU A 146 -1.10 -11.44 -0.08
N PHE A 147 -1.69 -12.20 0.83
CA PHE A 147 -2.88 -12.99 0.50
C PHE A 147 -4.09 -12.10 0.18
N ALA A 148 -4.26 -10.98 0.87
CA ALA A 148 -5.27 -10.00 0.52
C ALA A 148 -5.03 -9.39 -0.88
N ALA A 149 -3.79 -9.04 -1.22
CA ALA A 149 -3.46 -8.51 -2.55
C ALA A 149 -3.70 -9.56 -3.66
N LEU A 150 -3.37 -10.82 -3.42
CA LEU A 150 -3.69 -11.90 -4.34
C LEU A 150 -5.20 -12.09 -4.50
N ARG A 151 -5.97 -12.00 -3.42
CA ARG A 151 -7.45 -12.07 -3.45
C ARG A 151 -8.06 -10.94 -4.27
N ILE A 152 -7.59 -9.69 -4.09
CA ILE A 152 -8.03 -8.53 -4.87
C ILE A 152 -7.89 -8.78 -6.38
N LEU A 153 -6.76 -9.37 -6.78
CA LEU A 153 -6.47 -9.67 -8.19
C LEU A 153 -7.22 -10.91 -8.69
N ASP A 154 -7.39 -11.92 -7.85
CA ASP A 154 -8.10 -13.16 -8.16
C ASP A 154 -9.59 -12.93 -8.37
N ASP A 155 -10.19 -12.13 -7.51
CA ASP A 155 -11.60 -11.71 -7.58
C ASP A 155 -11.85 -10.64 -8.68
N GLY A 156 -10.79 -10.15 -9.34
CA GLY A 156 -10.90 -9.16 -10.41
C GLY A 156 -11.29 -7.76 -9.94
N LEU A 157 -11.16 -7.45 -8.64
CA LEU A 157 -11.49 -6.12 -8.08
C LEU A 157 -10.56 -5.03 -8.63
N VAL A 158 -9.35 -5.38 -9.01
CA VAL A 158 -8.41 -4.51 -9.71
C VAL A 158 -7.85 -5.24 -10.91
N PRO A 159 -7.80 -4.63 -12.11
CA PRO A 159 -7.23 -5.27 -13.29
C PRO A 159 -5.77 -5.68 -13.09
N SER A 160 -5.37 -6.79 -13.72
CA SER A 160 -3.98 -7.27 -13.70
C SER A 160 -3.01 -6.17 -14.15
N GLY A 161 -1.91 -6.01 -13.42
CA GLY A 161 -0.90 -4.98 -13.67
C GLY A 161 -1.27 -3.58 -13.18
N GLN A 162 -2.45 -3.37 -12.59
CA GLN A 162 -2.88 -2.08 -12.05
C GLN A 162 -2.83 -2.00 -10.52
N LEU A 163 -2.55 -3.09 -9.81
CA LEU A 163 -2.37 -3.08 -8.36
C LEU A 163 -0.98 -2.52 -8.01
N ILE A 164 -0.85 -1.20 -8.20
CA ILE A 164 0.40 -0.44 -8.02
C ILE A 164 0.23 0.52 -6.86
N GLY A 165 1.25 0.65 -6.03
CA GLY A 165 1.16 1.46 -4.83
C GLY A 165 2.50 1.87 -4.25
N SER A 166 2.51 2.08 -2.94
CA SER A 166 3.70 2.43 -2.17
C SER A 166 4.63 1.22 -1.95
N TRP A 167 5.82 1.49 -1.43
CA TRP A 167 6.76 0.44 -1.04
C TRP A 167 6.23 -0.47 0.07
N GLY A 168 5.28 -0.01 0.86
CA GLY A 168 4.60 -0.78 1.92
C GLY A 168 3.35 -1.52 1.46
N GLY A 169 3.02 -1.47 0.16
CA GLY A 169 1.86 -2.15 -0.41
C GLY A 169 0.54 -1.37 -0.28
N ALA A 170 0.57 -0.11 0.15
CA ALA A 170 -0.63 0.74 0.18
C ALA A 170 -0.97 1.26 -1.21
N VAL A 171 -2.25 1.24 -1.59
CA VAL A 171 -2.73 1.49 -2.96
C VAL A 171 -3.74 2.62 -3.04
N GLY A 172 -3.84 3.23 -4.21
CA GLY A 172 -4.84 4.24 -4.55
C GLY A 172 -4.61 5.59 -3.89
N MET A 173 -5.60 6.47 -4.04
CA MET A 173 -5.56 7.83 -3.50
C MET A 173 -5.60 7.86 -1.97
N THR A 174 -6.27 6.90 -1.36
CA THR A 174 -6.43 6.74 0.09
C THR A 174 -5.31 5.94 0.75
N GLN A 175 -4.38 5.38 -0.04
CA GLN A 175 -3.27 4.54 0.44
C GLN A 175 -3.73 3.42 1.40
N MET A 176 -4.81 2.72 1.01
CA MET A 176 -5.29 1.55 1.75
C MET A 176 -4.32 0.38 1.55
N ILE A 177 -3.97 -0.31 2.64
CA ILE A 177 -3.29 -1.60 2.55
C ILE A 177 -4.28 -2.68 2.09
N PRO A 178 -3.83 -3.78 1.46
CA PRO A 178 -4.72 -4.77 0.84
C PRO A 178 -5.82 -5.32 1.75
N THR A 179 -5.53 -5.61 3.02
CA THR A 179 -6.57 -6.06 3.97
C THR A 179 -7.63 -5.00 4.20
N THR A 180 -7.23 -3.75 4.41
CA THR A 180 -8.18 -2.63 4.60
C THR A 180 -8.99 -2.37 3.33
N PHE A 181 -8.38 -2.55 2.15
CA PHE A 181 -9.10 -2.45 0.88
C PHE A 181 -10.25 -3.46 0.82
N ILE A 182 -10.01 -4.74 1.11
CA ILE A 182 -11.06 -5.78 1.12
C ILE A 182 -12.12 -5.51 2.19
N GLU A 183 -11.70 -5.07 3.37
CA GLU A 183 -12.60 -4.89 4.51
C GLU A 183 -13.45 -3.62 4.45
N SER A 184 -12.95 -2.56 3.81
CA SER A 184 -13.50 -1.21 3.99
C SER A 184 -13.63 -0.39 2.71
N ALA A 185 -13.09 -0.81 1.58
CA ALA A 185 -13.29 -0.07 0.34
C ALA A 185 -14.75 -0.17 -0.09
N TYR A 186 -15.33 0.96 -0.43
CA TYR A 186 -16.68 1.09 -0.94
C TYR A 186 -16.62 1.77 -2.30
N ASP A 187 -17.17 1.12 -3.31
CA ASP A 187 -17.34 1.68 -4.64
C ASP A 187 -18.62 2.50 -4.66
N TRP A 188 -18.50 3.77 -5.04
CA TRP A 188 -19.62 4.70 -5.01
C TRP A 188 -20.35 4.76 -6.35
N ASP A 189 -19.75 4.29 -7.46
CA ASP A 189 -20.29 4.35 -8.83
C ASP A 189 -21.37 3.27 -9.10
#